data_2ce90e76dcaf98fed390ccd686a57b88
#
_entry.id   2ce90e76dcaf98fed390ccd686a57b88
#
_cell.length_a   1.000
_cell.length_b   1.000
_cell.length_c   1.000
_cell.angle_alpha   90.00
_cell.angle_beta   90.00
_cell.angle_gamma   90.00
#
_symmetry.space_group_name_H-M   'P 1'
#
loop_
_entity.id
_entity.type
_entity.pdbx_description
1 polymer ?
#
loop_
_entity_poly.entity_id
_entity_poly.type
_entity_poly.pdbx_seq_one_letter_code
_entity_poly.pdbx_strand_id
1 'polypeptide(L)'
;MTDASKYDAISGAIIARNPDQWMNTVIIDKGKKAGVSNNMAVFTSDGLIGRVTRVNQFSSQVDLLSTNTRAGKLSVNIQHHSKNVFGLIDHYDNKTQELIISNINNKDKISKGDKVVTSGLADQLPSDLYIGEVTKVENDEYGLAKEVRVKTGANLSDIQHVYIAKKSNNTDFNERETR
;
A
#
# COMPACT_ATOMS: atom_id res chain seq x y z
N MET A 1 -9.77 7.14 8.06
CA MET A 1 -10.51 7.08 6.78
C MET A 1 -9.65 7.67 5.67
N THR A 2 -9.43 6.91 4.62
CA THR A 2 -8.69 7.40 3.44
C THR A 2 -9.64 8.20 2.57
N ASP A 3 -9.34 9.47 2.36
CA ASP A 3 -10.18 10.37 1.57
C ASP A 3 -9.79 10.28 0.08
N ALA A 4 -10.64 9.64 -0.71
CA ALA A 4 -10.43 9.44 -2.13
C ALA A 4 -10.34 10.75 -2.93
N SER A 5 -10.92 11.84 -2.43
CA SER A 5 -10.90 13.14 -3.10
C SER A 5 -9.51 13.77 -3.18
N LYS A 6 -8.60 13.37 -2.30
CA LYS A 6 -7.21 13.87 -2.27
C LYS A 6 -6.32 13.29 -3.37
N TYR A 7 -6.75 12.20 -4.02
CA TYR A 7 -5.89 11.41 -4.90
C TYR A 7 -6.30 11.43 -6.38
N ASP A 8 -7.28 12.23 -6.77
CA ASP A 8 -7.85 12.18 -8.13
C ASP A 8 -8.17 10.73 -8.53
N ALA A 9 -8.96 10.06 -7.70
CA ALA A 9 -9.15 8.62 -7.75
C ALA A 9 -10.27 8.21 -8.71
N ILE A 10 -10.03 7.10 -9.41
CA ILE A 10 -11.01 6.43 -10.27
C ILE A 10 -11.78 5.44 -9.40
N SER A 11 -13.11 5.53 -9.38
CA SER A 11 -13.97 4.56 -8.70
C SER A 11 -14.15 3.30 -9.53
N GLY A 12 -14.07 2.13 -8.92
CA GLY A 12 -14.23 0.84 -9.55
C GLY A 12 -14.84 -0.22 -8.63
N ALA A 13 -15.13 -1.37 -9.21
CA ALA A 13 -15.66 -2.54 -8.49
C ALA A 13 -14.85 -3.79 -8.80
N ILE A 14 -14.77 -4.69 -7.83
CA ILE A 14 -14.21 -6.03 -8.02
C ILE A 14 -15.22 -6.89 -8.77
N ILE A 15 -14.80 -7.48 -9.90
CA ILE A 15 -15.62 -8.33 -10.73
C ILE A 15 -15.20 -9.80 -10.72
N ALA A 16 -13.97 -10.10 -10.30
CA ALA A 16 -13.47 -11.45 -10.16
C ALA A 16 -12.35 -11.53 -9.15
N ARG A 17 -12.20 -12.67 -8.50
CA ARG A 17 -11.09 -12.98 -7.60
C ARG A 17 -10.43 -14.27 -8.05
N ASN A 18 -9.10 -14.28 -8.16
CA ASN A 18 -8.35 -15.49 -8.45
C ASN A 18 -8.41 -16.43 -7.21
N PRO A 19 -8.88 -17.67 -7.37
CA PRO A 19 -8.97 -18.63 -6.27
C PRO A 19 -7.60 -19.21 -5.87
N ASP A 20 -6.54 -18.94 -6.62
CA ASP A 20 -5.20 -19.44 -6.33
C ASP A 20 -4.66 -18.84 -5.02
N GLN A 21 -4.38 -19.69 -4.05
CA GLN A 21 -3.92 -19.27 -2.71
C GLN A 21 -2.55 -18.60 -2.70
N TRP A 22 -1.76 -18.79 -3.78
CA TRP A 22 -0.42 -18.23 -3.88
C TRP A 22 -0.40 -16.82 -4.47
N MET A 23 -1.42 -16.49 -5.24
CA MET A 23 -1.55 -15.19 -5.92
C MET A 23 -2.89 -14.56 -5.53
N ASN A 24 -2.90 -13.79 -4.45
CA ASN A 24 -4.09 -13.03 -4.06
C ASN A 24 -4.28 -11.84 -5.02
N THR A 25 -4.91 -12.11 -6.15
CA THR A 25 -5.21 -11.12 -7.17
C THR A 25 -6.69 -10.96 -7.38
N VAL A 26 -7.10 -9.76 -7.71
CA VAL A 26 -8.50 -9.45 -8.08
C VAL A 26 -8.53 -8.72 -9.41
N ILE A 27 -9.66 -8.83 -10.10
CA ILE A 27 -9.94 -8.10 -11.33
C ILE A 27 -10.95 -7.00 -11.02
N ILE A 28 -10.66 -5.79 -11.47
CA ILE A 28 -11.53 -4.62 -11.36
C ILE A 28 -12.11 -4.24 -12.72
N ASP A 29 -13.29 -3.61 -12.72
CA ASP A 29 -14.06 -3.23 -13.90
C ASP A 29 -13.59 -1.91 -14.54
N LYS A 30 -12.37 -1.47 -14.28
CA LYS A 30 -11.74 -0.28 -14.85
C LYS A 30 -10.40 -0.64 -15.46
N GLY A 31 -10.16 -0.13 -16.65
CA GLY A 31 -8.95 -0.39 -17.42
C GLY A 31 -8.40 0.88 -18.07
N LYS A 32 -7.66 0.69 -19.15
CA LYS A 32 -7.00 1.77 -19.90
C LYS A 32 -7.96 2.88 -20.33
N LYS A 33 -9.18 2.51 -20.73
CA LYS A 33 -10.21 3.50 -21.14
C LYS A 33 -10.66 4.42 -20.01
N ALA A 34 -10.59 3.97 -18.77
CA ALA A 34 -10.90 4.78 -17.58
C ALA A 34 -9.69 5.57 -17.05
N GLY A 35 -8.52 5.41 -17.65
CA GLY A 35 -7.29 6.08 -17.23
C GLY A 35 -6.43 5.26 -16.26
N VAL A 36 -6.70 3.97 -16.09
CA VAL A 36 -5.90 3.09 -15.24
C VAL A 36 -4.57 2.76 -15.93
N SER A 37 -3.50 2.80 -15.15
CA SER A 37 -2.14 2.44 -15.56
C SER A 37 -1.52 1.46 -14.57
N ASN A 38 -0.47 0.76 -15.01
CA ASN A 38 0.32 -0.11 -14.13
C ASN A 38 0.90 0.67 -12.94
N ASN A 39 1.02 -0.01 -11.82
CA ASN A 39 1.54 0.51 -10.55
C ASN A 39 0.67 1.57 -9.86
N MET A 40 -0.54 1.85 -10.35
CA MET A 40 -1.46 2.69 -9.59
C MET A 40 -1.89 2.01 -8.30
N ALA A 41 -2.00 2.81 -7.23
CA ALA A 41 -2.49 2.34 -5.95
C ALA A 41 -3.98 2.05 -6.00
N VAL A 42 -4.39 0.95 -5.36
CA VAL A 42 -5.80 0.58 -5.20
C VAL A 42 -6.12 0.53 -3.71
N PHE A 43 -7.13 1.27 -3.30
CA PHE A 43 -7.49 1.43 -1.90
C PHE A 43 -9.00 1.49 -1.69
N THR A 44 -9.41 1.33 -0.45
CA THR A 44 -10.79 1.53 0.03
C THR A 44 -10.80 2.66 1.06
N SER A 45 -11.97 2.97 1.62
CA SER A 45 -12.06 3.89 2.77
C SER A 45 -11.24 3.44 3.98
N ASP A 46 -10.98 2.14 4.10
CA ASP A 46 -10.28 1.53 5.24
C ASP A 46 -8.76 1.45 5.03
N GLY A 47 -8.29 1.63 3.81
CA GLY A 47 -6.87 1.67 3.51
C GLY A 47 -6.48 1.04 2.17
N LEU A 48 -5.16 1.00 1.93
CA LEU A 48 -4.56 0.41 0.75
C LEU A 48 -4.86 -1.10 0.71
N ILE A 49 -5.25 -1.60 -0.46
CA ILE A 49 -5.44 -3.04 -0.68
C ILE A 49 -4.40 -3.67 -1.59
N GLY A 50 -3.78 -2.88 -2.45
CA GLY A 50 -2.80 -3.37 -3.40
C GLY A 50 -2.47 -2.37 -4.50
N ARG A 51 -1.97 -2.89 -5.62
CA ARG A 51 -1.62 -2.08 -6.79
C ARG A 51 -1.98 -2.79 -8.09
N VAL A 52 -2.18 -2.01 -9.13
CA VAL A 52 -2.44 -2.50 -10.49
C VAL A 52 -1.17 -3.12 -11.07
N THR A 53 -1.25 -4.35 -11.55
CA THR A 53 -0.12 -5.09 -12.16
C THR A 53 -0.32 -5.41 -13.64
N ARG A 54 -1.57 -5.45 -14.11
CA ARG A 54 -1.89 -5.64 -15.53
C ARG A 54 -3.11 -4.80 -15.90
N VAL A 55 -3.06 -4.13 -17.05
CA VAL A 55 -4.14 -3.28 -17.55
C VAL A 55 -4.61 -3.79 -18.90
N ASN A 56 -5.91 -4.05 -18.99
CA ASN A 56 -6.63 -4.28 -20.26
C ASN A 56 -7.47 -3.05 -20.62
N GLN A 57 -8.18 -3.06 -21.73
CA GLN A 57 -9.00 -1.93 -22.19
C GLN A 57 -10.06 -1.52 -21.16
N PHE A 58 -10.79 -2.47 -20.58
CA PHE A 58 -11.95 -2.24 -19.70
C PHE A 58 -11.82 -2.85 -18.31
N SER A 59 -10.74 -3.54 -18.04
CA SER A 59 -10.48 -4.21 -16.77
C SER A 59 -9.01 -4.14 -16.41
N SER A 60 -8.69 -4.37 -15.14
CA SER A 60 -7.32 -4.43 -14.66
C SER A 60 -7.16 -5.49 -13.59
N GLN A 61 -5.96 -6.06 -13.52
CA GLN A 61 -5.57 -6.97 -12.45
C GLN A 61 -4.90 -6.16 -11.33
N VAL A 62 -5.27 -6.46 -10.11
CA VAL A 62 -4.71 -5.87 -8.91
C VAL A 62 -4.10 -6.98 -8.05
N ASP A 63 -2.83 -6.84 -7.74
CA ASP A 63 -2.17 -7.68 -6.74
C ASP A 63 -2.43 -7.08 -5.36
N LEU A 64 -3.05 -7.88 -4.49
CA LEU A 64 -3.34 -7.49 -3.12
C LEU A 64 -2.06 -7.47 -2.28
N LEU A 65 -2.06 -6.73 -1.17
CA LEU A 65 -0.96 -6.69 -0.20
C LEU A 65 -0.62 -8.08 0.35
N SER A 66 -1.58 -9.00 0.34
CA SER A 66 -1.42 -10.40 0.73
C SER A 66 -0.75 -11.29 -0.34
N THR A 67 -0.42 -10.74 -1.50
CA THR A 67 0.30 -11.46 -2.56
C THR A 67 1.78 -11.56 -2.23
N ASN A 68 2.28 -12.78 -2.07
CA ASN A 68 3.69 -13.04 -1.78
C ASN A 68 4.52 -13.20 -3.05
N THR A 69 4.54 -12.19 -3.90
CA THR A 69 5.43 -12.17 -5.07
C THR A 69 6.68 -11.35 -4.82
N ARG A 70 7.80 -11.77 -5.40
CA ARG A 70 9.09 -11.05 -5.28
C ARG A 70 9.13 -9.73 -6.06
N ALA A 71 8.14 -9.46 -6.87
CA ALA A 71 8.09 -8.28 -7.73
C ALA A 71 7.67 -7.05 -6.93
N GLY A 72 8.65 -6.32 -6.42
CA GLY A 72 8.45 -4.98 -5.88
C GLY A 72 7.96 -4.95 -4.43
N LYS A 73 8.88 -5.06 -3.51
CA LYS A 73 8.62 -4.75 -2.10
C LYS A 73 8.11 -3.33 -1.96
N LEU A 74 6.97 -3.16 -1.35
CA LEU A 74 6.37 -1.86 -1.10
C LEU A 74 7.11 -1.15 0.05
N SER A 75 7.52 0.07 -0.18
CA SER A 75 8.15 0.92 0.84
C SER A 75 7.10 1.65 1.67
N VAL A 76 7.31 1.67 2.97
CA VAL A 76 6.37 2.22 3.94
C VAL A 76 7.04 3.15 4.93
N ASN A 77 6.25 4.02 5.54
CA ASN A 77 6.62 4.79 6.72
C ASN A 77 5.78 4.33 7.91
N ILE A 78 6.45 3.99 8.99
CA ILE A 78 5.83 3.75 10.29
C ILE A 78 5.85 5.07 11.05
N GLN A 79 4.68 5.59 11.38
CA GLN A 79 4.54 6.89 12.03
C GLN A 79 4.54 6.72 13.54
N HIS A 80 5.66 7.06 14.17
CA HIS A 80 5.79 7.09 15.63
C HIS A 80 5.88 8.55 16.09
N HIS A 81 4.81 9.04 16.73
CA HIS A 81 4.63 10.46 17.07
C HIS A 81 4.79 11.35 15.82
N SER A 82 5.79 12.24 15.83
CA SER A 82 6.05 13.14 14.68
C SER A 82 7.13 12.63 13.73
N LYS A 83 7.60 11.39 13.90
CA LYS A 83 8.66 10.79 13.09
C LYS A 83 8.16 9.69 12.20
N ASN A 84 8.75 9.61 11.01
CA ASN A 84 8.53 8.53 10.06
C ASN A 84 9.73 7.57 10.07
N VAL A 85 9.47 6.30 10.34
CA VAL A 85 10.47 5.24 10.28
C VAL A 85 10.27 4.45 9.00
N PHE A 86 11.26 4.48 8.12
CA PHE A 86 11.22 3.76 6.85
C PHE A 86 11.33 2.25 7.06
N GLY A 87 10.58 1.49 6.26
CA GLY A 87 10.66 0.04 6.18
C GLY A 87 10.17 -0.49 4.84
N LEU A 88 10.38 -1.78 4.62
CA LEU A 88 9.90 -2.50 3.44
C LEU A 88 8.95 -3.62 3.86
N ILE A 89 7.82 -3.75 3.17
CA ILE A 89 6.96 -4.92 3.32
C ILE A 89 7.71 -6.12 2.73
N ASP A 90 8.01 -7.09 3.60
CA ASP A 90 8.74 -8.30 3.20
C ASP A 90 7.79 -9.36 2.64
N HIS A 91 6.78 -9.73 3.38
CA HIS A 91 5.76 -10.68 2.99
C HIS A 91 4.47 -10.51 3.82
N TYR A 92 3.45 -11.27 3.46
CA TYR A 92 2.21 -11.40 4.21
C TYR A 92 2.16 -12.79 4.88
N ASP A 93 1.95 -12.80 6.18
CA ASP A 93 1.78 -14.02 6.94
C ASP A 93 0.31 -14.45 6.91
N ASN A 94 0.01 -15.50 6.14
CA ASN A 94 -1.36 -16.01 5.98
C ASN A 94 -1.96 -16.60 7.26
N LYS A 95 -1.11 -17.03 8.21
CA LYS A 95 -1.58 -17.61 9.48
C LYS A 95 -2.08 -16.55 10.44
N THR A 96 -1.35 -15.45 10.54
CA THR A 96 -1.70 -14.32 11.41
C THR A 96 -2.48 -13.24 10.70
N GLN A 97 -2.54 -13.28 9.36
CA GLN A 97 -3.13 -12.26 8.50
C GLN A 97 -2.50 -10.86 8.71
N GLU A 98 -1.19 -10.85 8.87
CA GLU A 98 -0.41 -9.64 9.11
C GLU A 98 0.66 -9.45 8.03
N LEU A 99 0.95 -8.19 7.72
CA LEU A 99 2.12 -7.80 6.95
C LEU A 99 3.36 -7.82 7.83
N ILE A 100 4.44 -8.31 7.27
CA ILE A 100 5.76 -8.31 7.93
C ILE A 100 6.62 -7.24 7.28
N ILE A 101 7.07 -6.29 8.08
CA ILE A 101 7.96 -5.20 7.65
C ILE A 101 9.37 -5.48 8.15
N SER A 102 10.32 -5.37 7.25
CA SER A 102 11.75 -5.53 7.50
C SER A 102 12.56 -4.34 6.99
N ASN A 103 13.88 -4.40 7.06
CA ASN A 103 14.80 -3.33 6.67
C ASN A 103 14.46 -1.98 7.32
N ILE A 104 14.13 -2.02 8.58
CA ILE A 104 13.74 -0.87 9.38
C ILE A 104 14.99 -0.08 9.77
N ASN A 105 14.92 1.25 9.69
CA ASN A 105 15.96 2.10 10.23
C ASN A 105 15.92 2.07 11.76
N ASN A 106 16.87 1.39 12.37
CA ASN A 106 16.89 1.05 13.79
C ASN A 106 17.14 2.21 14.77
N LYS A 107 17.30 3.43 14.29
CA LYS A 107 17.59 4.57 15.15
C LYS A 107 16.37 5.14 15.87
N ASP A 108 15.17 4.78 15.39
CA ASP A 108 13.92 5.34 15.88
C ASP A 108 13.06 4.27 16.56
N LYS A 109 12.34 4.69 17.57
CA LYS A 109 11.45 3.83 18.35
C LYS A 109 10.16 3.56 17.58
N ILE A 110 9.70 2.32 17.61
CA ILE A 110 8.41 1.88 17.07
C ILE A 110 7.62 1.25 18.21
N SER A 111 6.33 1.52 18.26
CA SER A 111 5.43 0.98 19.28
C SER A 111 4.18 0.36 18.66
N LYS A 112 3.58 -0.58 19.37
CA LYS A 112 2.26 -1.11 19.03
C LYS A 112 1.25 0.04 18.92
N GLY A 113 0.43 0.02 17.88
CA GLY A 113 -0.55 1.05 17.57
C GLY A 113 -0.05 2.16 16.64
N ASP A 114 1.24 2.18 16.32
CA ASP A 114 1.77 3.13 15.33
C ASP A 114 1.15 2.88 13.96
N LYS A 115 0.83 3.96 13.25
CA LYS A 115 0.25 3.88 11.91
C LYS A 115 1.30 3.60 10.85
N VAL A 116 0.91 2.81 9.86
CA VAL A 116 1.74 2.50 8.71
C VAL A 116 1.08 3.07 7.45
N VAL A 117 1.85 3.83 6.70
CA VAL A 117 1.42 4.48 5.45
C VAL A 117 2.43 4.21 4.33
N THR A 118 2.04 4.42 3.08
CA THR A 118 2.99 4.38 1.96
C THR A 118 4.03 5.48 2.09
N SER A 119 5.28 5.20 1.71
CA SER A 119 6.34 6.20 1.80
C SER A 119 6.39 7.15 0.59
N GLY A 120 5.87 6.74 -0.56
CA GLY A 120 6.02 7.45 -1.83
C GLY A 120 7.44 7.40 -2.40
N LEU A 121 8.36 6.70 -1.75
CA LEU A 121 9.74 6.51 -2.19
C LEU A 121 9.86 5.20 -2.99
N ALA A 122 10.67 5.19 -4.03
CA ALA A 122 10.98 4.03 -4.87
C ALA A 122 9.80 3.37 -5.60
N ASP A 123 8.59 3.53 -5.09
CA ASP A 123 7.35 3.03 -5.68
C ASP A 123 6.64 4.14 -6.44
N GLN A 124 5.90 3.80 -7.48
CA GLN A 124 5.06 4.77 -8.19
C GLN A 124 3.72 5.03 -7.49
N LEU A 125 3.65 4.76 -6.19
CA LEU A 125 2.46 4.99 -5.38
C LEU A 125 2.50 6.40 -4.76
N PRO A 126 1.34 7.02 -4.54
CA PRO A 126 1.25 8.22 -3.72
C PRO A 126 1.77 7.95 -2.30
N SER A 127 2.34 8.96 -1.65
CA SER A 127 2.68 8.90 -0.23
C SER A 127 1.43 8.99 0.66
N ASP A 128 1.61 8.60 1.91
CA ASP A 128 0.62 8.78 2.98
C ASP A 128 -0.72 8.04 2.81
N LEU A 129 -0.77 7.03 1.92
CA LEU A 129 -1.90 6.11 1.87
C LEU A 129 -1.86 5.18 3.09
N TYR A 130 -2.93 5.14 3.84
CA TYR A 130 -3.04 4.30 5.03
C TYR A 130 -3.00 2.81 4.68
N ILE A 131 -2.17 2.06 5.39
CA ILE A 131 -2.01 0.60 5.23
C ILE A 131 -2.59 -0.13 6.42
N GLY A 132 -2.18 0.23 7.62
CA GLY A 132 -2.60 -0.46 8.84
C GLY A 132 -1.91 0.05 10.09
N GLU A 133 -1.96 -0.76 11.14
CA GLU A 133 -1.38 -0.46 12.45
C GLU A 133 -0.43 -1.55 12.91
N VAL A 134 0.63 -1.15 13.59
CA VAL A 134 1.59 -2.05 14.22
C VAL A 134 0.91 -2.86 15.32
N THR A 135 1.01 -4.17 15.23
CA THR A 135 0.49 -5.11 16.23
C THR A 135 1.58 -5.66 17.15
N LYS A 136 2.79 -5.81 16.61
CA LYS A 136 3.93 -6.35 17.35
C LYS A 136 5.24 -5.81 16.78
N VAL A 137 6.18 -5.52 17.65
CA VAL A 137 7.57 -5.19 17.30
C VAL A 137 8.46 -6.30 17.84
N GLU A 138 9.24 -6.94 16.97
CA GLU A 138 10.29 -7.88 17.33
C GLU A 138 11.63 -7.19 17.31
N ASN A 139 12.34 -7.24 18.43
CA ASN A 139 13.65 -6.64 18.57
C ASN A 139 14.74 -7.70 18.37
N ASP A 140 15.91 -7.25 17.91
CA ASP A 140 17.11 -8.07 17.94
C ASP A 140 17.69 -8.19 19.37
N GLU A 141 18.82 -8.88 19.50
CA GLU A 141 19.52 -9.05 20.78
C GLU A 141 20.01 -7.74 21.42
N TYR A 142 20.10 -6.65 20.64
CA TYR A 142 20.49 -5.31 21.10
C TYR A 142 19.29 -4.40 21.43
N GLY A 143 18.06 -4.92 21.35
CA GLY A 143 16.85 -4.14 21.58
C GLY A 143 16.44 -3.24 20.42
N LEU A 144 17.03 -3.39 19.23
CA LEU A 144 16.69 -2.67 18.02
C LEU A 144 15.59 -3.38 17.24
N ALA A 145 14.66 -2.62 16.66
CA ALA A 145 13.57 -3.21 15.87
C ALA A 145 14.11 -3.93 14.64
N LYS A 146 13.87 -5.24 14.58
CA LYS A 146 14.27 -6.12 13.48
C LYS A 146 13.13 -6.38 12.51
N GLU A 147 11.95 -6.61 13.04
CA GLU A 147 10.76 -6.98 12.31
C GLU A 147 9.53 -6.35 12.97
N VAL A 148 8.61 -5.85 12.16
CA VAL A 148 7.36 -5.26 12.64
C VAL A 148 6.19 -5.97 11.98
N ARG A 149 5.20 -6.37 12.77
CA ARG A 149 3.95 -6.96 12.32
C ARG A 149 2.88 -5.88 12.24
N VAL A 150 2.13 -5.89 11.15
CA VAL A 150 1.12 -4.87 10.85
C VAL A 150 -0.17 -5.55 10.43
N LYS A 151 -1.25 -5.20 11.12
CA LYS A 151 -2.60 -5.56 10.69
C LYS A 151 -3.10 -4.53 9.67
N THR A 152 -3.56 -4.99 8.51
CA THR A 152 -4.12 -4.12 7.49
C THR A 152 -5.42 -3.47 7.95
N GLY A 153 -5.61 -2.20 7.60
CA GLY A 153 -6.87 -1.50 7.88
C GLY A 153 -8.03 -2.04 7.04
N ALA A 154 -7.76 -2.31 5.76
CA ALA A 154 -8.73 -2.92 4.85
C ALA A 154 -8.82 -4.44 5.06
N ASN A 155 -10.05 -4.97 4.97
CA ASN A 155 -10.26 -6.42 4.94
C ASN A 155 -9.99 -6.95 3.52
N LEU A 156 -8.83 -7.56 3.33
CA LEU A 156 -8.41 -8.07 2.02
C LEU A 156 -9.24 -9.27 1.51
N SER A 157 -10.04 -9.87 2.38
CA SER A 157 -10.91 -10.99 2.03
C SER A 157 -12.32 -10.58 1.56
N ASP A 158 -12.73 -9.35 1.88
CA ASP A 158 -14.05 -8.81 1.56
C ASP A 158 -13.93 -7.41 1.00
N ILE A 159 -13.66 -7.32 -0.30
CA ILE A 159 -13.50 -6.07 -1.03
C ILE A 159 -14.51 -6.06 -2.16
N GLN A 160 -15.34 -5.03 -2.24
CA GLN A 160 -16.35 -4.86 -3.30
C GLN A 160 -16.09 -3.61 -4.15
N HIS A 161 -15.93 -2.47 -3.51
CA HIS A 161 -15.69 -1.19 -4.16
C HIS A 161 -14.27 -0.70 -3.84
N VAL A 162 -13.63 -0.13 -4.85
CA VAL A 162 -12.25 0.34 -4.76
C VAL A 162 -12.10 1.71 -5.42
N TYR A 163 -11.03 2.38 -5.05
CA TYR A 163 -10.53 3.59 -5.68
C TYR A 163 -9.13 3.33 -6.21
N ILE A 164 -8.85 3.83 -7.41
CA ILE A 164 -7.56 3.72 -8.06
C ILE A 164 -6.94 5.11 -8.12
N ALA A 165 -5.82 5.32 -7.43
CA ALA A 165 -5.16 6.61 -7.34
C ALA A 165 -3.97 6.72 -8.28
N LYS A 166 -3.88 7.85 -8.98
CA LYS A 166 -2.67 8.24 -9.71
C LYS A 166 -1.62 8.76 -8.71
N LYS A 167 -0.33 8.55 -9.00
CA LYS A 167 0.73 9.29 -8.31
C LYS A 167 0.54 10.77 -8.65
N SER A 168 0.38 11.64 -7.66
CA SER A 168 0.44 13.07 -7.89
C SER A 168 1.87 13.43 -8.29
N ASN A 169 2.08 13.79 -9.55
CA ASN A 169 3.31 14.41 -9.97
C ASN A 169 3.38 15.79 -9.34
N ASN A 170 4.09 15.92 -8.24
CA ASN A 170 4.45 17.20 -7.63
C ASN A 170 5.50 17.92 -8.50
N THR A 171 5.20 18.15 -9.78
CA THR A 171 6.07 18.86 -10.72
C THR A 171 5.57 20.28 -11.03
N ASP A 172 4.49 20.73 -10.38
CA ASP A 172 3.91 22.05 -10.72
C ASP A 172 4.34 23.20 -9.78
N PHE A 173 5.44 23.09 -9.07
CA PHE A 173 5.90 24.18 -8.17
C PHE A 173 7.11 24.97 -8.66
N ASN A 174 7.54 24.86 -9.92
CA ASN A 174 8.76 25.57 -10.37
C ASN A 174 8.65 26.40 -11.66
N GLU A 175 7.47 26.84 -12.06
CA GLU A 175 7.36 27.72 -13.26
C GLU A 175 6.64 29.07 -13.03
N ARG A 176 6.61 29.59 -11.79
CA ARG A 176 6.05 30.93 -11.55
C ARG A 176 6.98 31.93 -10.87
N GLU A 177 8.28 31.74 -10.89
CA GLU A 177 9.23 32.75 -10.44
C GLU A 177 10.37 32.99 -11.43
N THR A 178 10.06 33.28 -12.68
CA THR A 178 10.97 34.01 -13.59
C THR A 178 10.16 34.77 -14.64
N ARG A 179 9.56 35.85 -14.19
CA ARG A 179 9.25 37.02 -15.05
C ARG A 179 9.19 38.26 -14.22
#